data_dc616340fcb9eaa968c039c5b61ab585
#
_entry.id   dc616340fcb9eaa968c039c5b61ab585
#
_cell.length_a   1.000
_cell.length_b   1.000
_cell.length_c   1.000
_cell.angle_alpha   90.00
_cell.angle_beta   90.00
_cell.angle_gamma   90.00
#
_symmetry.space_group_name_H-M   'P 1'
#
loop_
_entity.id
_entity.type
_entity.pdbx_description
1 polymer ?
#
loop_
_entity_poly.entity_id
_entity_poly.type
_entity_poly.pdbx_seq_one_letter_code
_entity_poly.pdbx_strand_id
1 'polypeptide(L)'
;LKSLIWYFTGSKRAGIKVAIGSARLISFLAIFIGILSLLRGNLYLSICFSIIGLFVFSSSKSQSQIIQIQKILSELYVNQVCSRSFRVLEDDLPVKALSKYSSFNKDNFSNEAWILLCREGRWVGYVNETILKNISVQNWDKKFLYEFSKPISELPSISEKESLWKAILKIEKTKDGRLLVLSFSGLPLGTLDRVDIGKAVLKKIGLNLPDQLIKIARKENIYPLGLNL
;
A
#
# COMPACT_ATOMS: atom_id res chain seq x y z
N LEU A 1 20.04 -7.12 23.63
CA LEU A 1 19.27 -8.37 23.54
C LEU A 1 19.01 -8.76 22.08
N LYS A 2 18.42 -7.88 21.27
CA LYS A 2 18.03 -8.14 19.87
C LYS A 2 19.22 -8.56 18.99
N SER A 3 20.37 -7.90 19.10
CA SER A 3 21.59 -8.21 18.34
C SER A 3 22.28 -9.48 18.84
N LEU A 4 22.28 -9.74 20.13
CA LEU A 4 22.84 -10.95 20.72
C LEU A 4 22.08 -12.20 20.26
N ILE A 5 20.76 -12.18 20.28
CA ILE A 5 19.94 -13.31 19.84
C ILE A 5 20.05 -13.52 18.33
N TRP A 6 20.18 -12.44 17.54
CA TRP A 6 20.47 -12.55 16.12
C TRP A 6 21.80 -13.25 15.84
N TYR A 7 22.82 -12.94 16.61
CA TYR A 7 24.12 -13.58 16.50
C TYR A 7 24.06 -15.10 16.77
N PHE A 8 23.30 -15.52 17.79
CA PHE A 8 23.16 -16.94 18.15
C PHE A 8 22.19 -17.73 17.28
N THR A 9 21.12 -17.14 16.77
CA THR A 9 20.06 -17.88 16.05
C THR A 9 20.13 -17.71 14.52
N GLY A 10 20.98 -16.83 13.99
CA GLY A 10 21.10 -16.54 12.56
C GLY A 10 19.81 -15.97 11.94
N SER A 11 18.70 -15.87 12.70
CA SER A 11 17.39 -15.46 12.25
C SER A 11 16.94 -14.16 12.90
N LYS A 12 16.87 -13.09 12.11
CA LYS A 12 16.38 -11.77 12.55
C LYS A 12 14.96 -11.85 13.14
N ARG A 13 14.10 -12.74 12.60
CA ARG A 13 12.71 -12.94 13.06
C ARG A 13 12.63 -13.60 14.43
N ALA A 14 13.50 -14.59 14.72
CA ALA A 14 13.57 -15.24 16.02
C ALA A 14 14.04 -14.24 17.09
N GLY A 15 15.07 -13.43 16.80
CA GLY A 15 15.56 -12.40 17.69
C GLY A 15 14.49 -11.37 18.09
N ILE A 16 13.62 -10.99 17.16
CA ILE A 16 12.53 -10.04 17.44
C ILE A 16 11.44 -10.69 18.33
N LYS A 17 11.05 -11.94 18.04
CA LYS A 17 10.05 -12.65 18.86
C LYS A 17 10.50 -12.82 20.31
N VAL A 18 11.76 -13.19 20.51
CA VAL A 18 12.32 -13.33 21.86
C VAL A 18 12.44 -11.97 22.56
N ALA A 19 12.82 -10.91 21.84
CA ALA A 19 12.85 -9.56 22.41
C ALA A 19 11.45 -9.07 22.84
N ILE A 20 10.40 -9.37 22.09
CA ILE A 20 9.01 -9.06 22.48
C ILE A 20 8.58 -9.90 23.68
N GLY A 21 8.94 -11.19 23.70
CA GLY A 21 8.64 -12.08 24.83
C GLY A 21 9.31 -11.61 26.11
N SER A 22 10.60 -11.29 26.06
CA SER A 22 11.35 -10.76 27.23
C SER A 22 10.82 -9.40 27.70
N ALA A 23 10.42 -8.51 26.79
CA ALA A 23 9.81 -7.22 27.15
C ALA A 23 8.49 -7.40 27.90
N ARG A 24 7.64 -8.35 27.48
CA ARG A 24 6.40 -8.69 28.20
C ARG A 24 6.69 -9.23 29.60
N LEU A 25 7.67 -10.09 29.73
CA LEU A 25 8.08 -10.68 31.02
C LEU A 25 8.57 -9.58 31.99
N ILE A 26 9.41 -8.69 31.50
CA ILE A 26 9.89 -7.50 32.26
C ILE A 26 8.72 -6.60 32.67
N SER A 27 7.75 -6.37 31.75
CA SER A 27 6.55 -5.60 32.03
C SER A 27 5.72 -6.19 33.18
N PHE A 28 5.51 -7.52 33.18
CA PHE A 28 4.79 -8.20 34.27
C PHE A 28 5.55 -8.11 35.60
N LEU A 29 6.86 -8.27 35.57
CA LEU A 29 7.71 -8.12 36.76
C LEU A 29 7.64 -6.70 37.33
N ALA A 30 7.68 -5.67 36.45
CA ALA A 30 7.55 -4.28 36.90
C ALA A 30 6.20 -4.02 37.56
N ILE A 31 5.07 -4.48 36.97
CA ILE A 31 3.74 -4.34 37.55
C ILE A 31 3.67 -5.07 38.90
N PHE A 32 4.21 -6.27 38.97
CA PHE A 32 4.23 -7.07 40.21
C PHE A 32 5.00 -6.37 41.34
N ILE A 33 6.17 -5.81 41.03
CA ILE A 33 6.95 -5.00 41.99
C ILE A 33 6.16 -3.75 42.41
N GLY A 34 5.44 -3.13 41.48
CA GLY A 34 4.55 -2.00 41.78
C GLY A 34 3.48 -2.35 42.81
N ILE A 35 2.83 -3.52 42.64
CA ILE A 35 1.80 -4.02 43.59
C ILE A 35 2.42 -4.31 44.95
N LEU A 36 3.59 -4.96 45.00
CA LEU A 36 4.30 -5.25 46.25
C LEU A 36 4.71 -3.96 46.99
N SER A 37 5.13 -2.91 46.25
CA SER A 37 5.46 -1.61 46.81
C SER A 37 4.24 -0.91 47.41
N LEU A 38 3.04 -1.11 46.81
CA LEU A 38 1.78 -0.60 47.34
C LEU A 38 1.47 -1.24 48.72
N LEU A 39 1.62 -2.58 48.81
CA LEU A 39 1.38 -3.31 50.07
C LEU A 39 2.34 -2.88 51.20
N ARG A 40 3.53 -2.37 50.84
CA ARG A 40 4.50 -1.80 51.79
C ARG A 40 4.27 -0.33 52.13
N GLY A 41 3.20 0.27 51.59
CA GLY A 41 2.84 1.69 51.87
C GLY A 41 3.61 2.70 51.02
N ASN A 42 4.45 2.29 50.05
CA ASN A 42 5.23 3.19 49.22
C ASN A 42 4.45 3.52 47.92
N LEU A 43 3.51 4.48 48.02
CA LEU A 43 2.66 4.91 46.88
C LEU A 43 3.45 5.42 45.68
N TYR A 44 4.51 6.20 45.92
CA TYR A 44 5.32 6.78 44.85
C TYR A 44 5.98 5.71 43.99
N LEU A 45 6.66 4.74 44.58
CA LEU A 45 7.31 3.63 43.90
C LEU A 45 6.27 2.75 43.17
N SER A 46 5.14 2.51 43.79
CA SER A 46 4.05 1.73 43.16
C SER A 46 3.55 2.37 41.88
N ILE A 47 3.31 3.65 41.86
CA ILE A 47 2.85 4.41 40.69
C ILE A 47 3.92 4.39 39.60
N CYS A 48 5.18 4.65 39.93
CA CYS A 48 6.29 4.65 38.98
C CYS A 48 6.45 3.28 38.27
N PHE A 49 6.50 2.18 39.02
CA PHE A 49 6.65 0.84 38.44
C PHE A 49 5.43 0.41 37.64
N SER A 50 4.21 0.80 38.04
CA SER A 50 3.00 0.51 37.31
C SER A 50 2.96 1.22 35.95
N ILE A 51 3.33 2.51 35.90
CA ILE A 51 3.40 3.30 34.66
C ILE A 51 4.44 2.70 33.71
N ILE A 52 5.64 2.39 34.21
CA ILE A 52 6.71 1.78 33.41
C ILE A 52 6.24 0.44 32.86
N GLY A 53 5.63 -0.42 33.66
CA GLY A 53 5.12 -1.71 33.27
C GLY A 53 4.04 -1.61 32.17
N LEU A 54 3.09 -0.70 32.31
CA LEU A 54 2.04 -0.45 31.32
C LEU A 54 2.62 0.11 30.01
N PHE A 55 3.58 1.02 30.10
CA PHE A 55 4.25 1.59 28.92
C PHE A 55 5.00 0.51 28.12
N VAL A 56 5.81 -0.32 28.79
CA VAL A 56 6.54 -1.42 28.15
C VAL A 56 5.58 -2.45 27.55
N PHE A 57 4.50 -2.77 28.23
CA PHE A 57 3.47 -3.68 27.73
C PHE A 57 2.80 -3.16 26.46
N SER A 58 2.38 -1.90 26.45
CA SER A 58 1.75 -1.24 25.29
C SER A 58 2.71 -1.18 24.09
N SER A 59 3.95 -0.77 24.32
CA SER A 59 4.99 -0.73 23.28
C SER A 59 5.27 -2.11 22.67
N SER A 60 5.30 -3.16 23.48
CA SER A 60 5.49 -4.54 23.02
C SER A 60 4.33 -5.04 22.15
N LYS A 61 3.10 -4.62 22.44
CA LYS A 61 1.91 -4.95 21.64
C LYS A 61 1.97 -4.32 20.24
N SER A 62 2.31 -3.03 20.15
CA SER A 62 2.46 -2.32 18.87
C SER A 62 3.51 -2.96 17.95
N GLN A 63 4.66 -3.33 18.51
CA GLN A 63 5.71 -3.99 17.72
C GLN A 63 5.26 -5.35 17.16
N SER A 64 4.46 -6.10 17.90
CA SER A 64 3.96 -7.39 17.42
C SER A 64 2.99 -7.25 16.26
N GLN A 65 2.17 -6.20 16.23
CA GLN A 65 1.25 -5.90 15.13
C GLN A 65 2.01 -5.56 13.83
N ILE A 66 3.04 -4.72 13.92
CA ILE A 66 3.88 -4.37 12.77
C ILE A 66 4.50 -5.62 12.13
N ILE A 67 5.00 -6.56 12.95
CA ILE A 67 5.61 -7.80 12.44
C ILE A 67 4.57 -8.68 11.75
N GLN A 68 3.34 -8.76 12.27
CA GLN A 68 2.25 -9.50 11.63
C GLN A 68 1.92 -8.91 10.26
N ILE A 69 1.80 -7.59 10.16
CA ILE A 69 1.55 -6.89 8.89
C ILE A 69 2.69 -7.16 7.90
N GLN A 70 3.95 -7.02 8.32
CA GLN A 70 5.11 -7.31 7.46
C GLN A 70 5.13 -8.76 6.97
N LYS A 71 4.72 -9.70 7.82
CA LYS A 71 4.59 -11.11 7.44
C LYS A 71 3.52 -11.29 6.35
N ILE A 72 2.33 -10.74 6.56
CA ILE A 72 1.22 -10.78 5.59
C ILE A 72 1.67 -10.20 4.24
N LEU A 73 2.31 -9.03 4.24
CA LEU A 73 2.79 -8.37 3.03
C LEU A 73 3.90 -9.15 2.29
N SER A 74 4.67 -9.94 3.02
CA SER A 74 5.70 -10.80 2.41
C SER A 74 5.14 -12.09 1.83
N GLU A 75 4.00 -12.57 2.32
CA GLU A 75 3.33 -13.79 1.89
C GLU A 75 2.33 -13.56 0.74
N LEU A 76 1.82 -12.33 0.60
CA LEU A 76 0.90 -11.97 -0.47
C LEU A 76 1.67 -11.50 -1.70
N TYR A 77 1.24 -11.96 -2.87
CA TYR A 77 1.78 -11.59 -4.18
C TYR A 77 0.89 -10.54 -4.86
N VAL A 78 1.51 -9.76 -5.73
CA VAL A 78 0.85 -8.68 -6.49
C VAL A 78 -0.32 -9.19 -7.32
N ASN A 79 -0.20 -10.35 -7.97
CA ASN A 79 -1.25 -10.94 -8.80
C ASN A 79 -2.55 -11.27 -8.04
N GLN A 80 -2.47 -11.48 -6.72
CA GLN A 80 -3.62 -11.80 -5.88
C GLN A 80 -4.45 -10.57 -5.49
N VAL A 81 -3.89 -9.38 -5.69
CA VAL A 81 -4.41 -8.13 -5.14
C VAL A 81 -4.65 -7.07 -6.22
N CYS A 82 -3.94 -7.15 -7.34
CA CYS A 82 -4.05 -6.16 -8.42
C CYS A 82 -5.49 -6.06 -8.93
N SER A 83 -5.91 -4.84 -9.28
CA SER A 83 -7.20 -4.51 -9.85
C SER A 83 -7.03 -4.06 -11.31
N ARG A 84 -8.02 -4.33 -12.18
CA ARG A 84 -8.06 -3.76 -13.52
C ARG A 84 -8.59 -2.33 -13.46
N SER A 85 -7.74 -1.34 -13.20
CA SER A 85 -8.12 0.08 -13.17
C SER A 85 -7.46 0.89 -14.28
N PHE A 86 -7.12 0.30 -15.40
CA PHE A 86 -6.70 1.00 -16.60
C PHE A 86 -7.72 0.79 -17.72
N ARG A 87 -7.76 1.71 -18.66
CA ARG A 87 -8.55 1.61 -19.88
C ARG A 87 -7.63 1.36 -21.06
N VAL A 88 -8.18 0.74 -22.09
CA VAL A 88 -7.47 0.46 -23.34
C VAL A 88 -8.19 1.16 -24.47
N LEU A 89 -7.48 1.94 -25.26
CA LEU A 89 -7.97 2.57 -26.47
C LEU A 89 -7.05 2.27 -27.64
N GLU A 90 -7.61 2.27 -28.85
CA GLU A 90 -6.81 2.24 -30.07
C GLU A 90 -6.09 3.60 -30.23
N ASP A 91 -4.85 3.58 -30.67
CA ASP A 91 -4.01 4.77 -30.74
C ASP A 91 -4.32 5.69 -31.94
N ASP A 92 -5.07 5.19 -32.94
CA ASP A 92 -5.58 5.92 -34.09
C ASP A 92 -6.86 6.72 -33.81
N LEU A 93 -7.41 6.60 -32.58
CA LEU A 93 -8.58 7.38 -32.19
C LEU A 93 -8.25 8.86 -32.03
N PRO A 94 -9.20 9.75 -32.37
CA PRO A 94 -9.03 11.18 -32.13
C PRO A 94 -9.00 11.49 -30.63
N VAL A 95 -8.30 12.56 -30.26
CA VAL A 95 -8.18 13.02 -28.85
C VAL A 95 -9.56 13.25 -28.21
N LYS A 96 -10.58 13.60 -29.00
CA LYS A 96 -11.99 13.71 -28.55
C LYS A 96 -12.51 12.43 -27.87
N ALA A 97 -12.00 11.25 -28.25
CA ALA A 97 -12.38 10.01 -27.58
C ALA A 97 -12.08 10.04 -26.08
N LEU A 98 -11.01 10.72 -25.64
CA LEU A 98 -10.69 10.88 -24.22
C LEU A 98 -11.76 11.65 -23.46
N SER A 99 -12.42 12.63 -24.09
CA SER A 99 -13.44 13.44 -23.42
C SER A 99 -14.65 12.63 -22.97
N LYS A 100 -15.03 11.61 -23.74
CA LYS A 100 -16.12 10.68 -23.37
C LYS A 100 -15.79 9.89 -22.10
N TYR A 101 -14.52 9.58 -21.89
CA TYR A 101 -14.04 8.81 -20.73
C TYR A 101 -13.80 9.72 -19.53
N SER A 102 -13.37 10.95 -19.71
CA SER A 102 -13.17 11.92 -18.65
C SER A 102 -14.51 12.36 -18.01
N SER A 103 -15.58 12.51 -18.80
CA SER A 103 -16.90 12.87 -18.26
C SER A 103 -17.58 11.75 -17.45
N PHE A 104 -17.32 10.49 -17.79
CA PHE A 104 -17.81 9.33 -17.04
C PHE A 104 -17.14 9.15 -15.67
N ASN A 105 -15.98 9.76 -15.45
CA ASN A 105 -15.23 9.61 -14.19
C ASN A 105 -15.61 10.63 -13.11
N LYS A 106 -16.51 11.58 -13.38
CA LYS A 106 -16.91 12.58 -12.35
C LYS A 106 -17.58 11.95 -11.14
N ASP A 107 -18.26 10.81 -11.31
CA ASP A 107 -18.92 10.10 -10.21
C ASP A 107 -18.08 8.97 -9.61
N ASN A 108 -17.08 8.48 -10.30
CA ASN A 108 -16.13 7.51 -9.80
C ASN A 108 -14.80 8.23 -9.51
N PHE A 109 -14.62 8.64 -8.26
CA PHE A 109 -13.43 9.27 -7.69
C PHE A 109 -12.19 8.34 -7.76
N SER A 110 -11.85 7.85 -8.93
CA SER A 110 -10.56 7.21 -9.16
C SER A 110 -9.60 8.30 -9.65
N ASN A 111 -8.49 8.49 -8.94
CA ASN A 111 -7.32 9.17 -9.46
C ASN A 111 -7.13 8.80 -10.94
N GLU A 112 -6.78 9.79 -11.76
CA GLU A 112 -6.60 9.72 -13.21
C GLU A 112 -6.29 8.29 -13.69
N ALA A 113 -7.29 7.63 -14.28
CA ALA A 113 -7.09 6.26 -14.77
C ALA A 113 -6.07 6.31 -15.91
N TRP A 114 -5.05 5.48 -15.85
CA TRP A 114 -4.14 5.35 -16.97
C TRP A 114 -4.89 4.79 -18.16
N ILE A 115 -4.69 5.43 -19.31
CA ILE A 115 -5.24 5.01 -20.58
C ILE A 115 -4.10 4.43 -21.39
N LEU A 116 -4.12 3.11 -21.53
CA LEU A 116 -3.14 2.39 -22.33
C LEU A 116 -3.60 2.38 -23.77
N LEU A 117 -2.64 2.54 -24.68
CA LEU A 117 -2.88 2.55 -26.11
C LEU A 117 -2.46 1.23 -26.73
N CYS A 118 -3.30 0.71 -27.61
CA CYS A 118 -3.00 -0.45 -28.43
C CYS A 118 -3.14 -0.11 -29.91
N ARG A 119 -2.43 -0.85 -30.76
CA ARG A 119 -2.55 -0.86 -32.21
C ARG A 119 -2.54 -2.30 -32.66
N GLU A 120 -3.62 -2.74 -33.31
CA GLU A 120 -3.74 -4.12 -33.79
C GLU A 120 -3.42 -5.18 -32.72
N GLY A 121 -3.90 -4.95 -31.49
CA GLY A 121 -3.66 -5.85 -30.36
C GLY A 121 -2.25 -5.79 -29.74
N ARG A 122 -1.37 -4.88 -30.17
CA ARG A 122 -0.05 -4.64 -29.59
C ARG A 122 -0.07 -3.38 -28.72
N TRP A 123 0.56 -3.45 -27.57
CA TRP A 123 0.71 -2.31 -26.67
C TRP A 123 1.71 -1.30 -27.24
N VAL A 124 1.26 -0.07 -27.49
CA VAL A 124 2.07 0.99 -28.10
C VAL A 124 2.58 1.98 -27.06
N GLY A 125 1.70 2.37 -26.13
CA GLY A 125 2.04 3.40 -25.18
C GLY A 125 0.92 3.66 -24.17
N TYR A 126 0.99 4.81 -23.51
CA TYR A 126 -0.07 5.33 -22.67
C TYR A 126 -0.27 6.82 -22.87
N VAL A 127 -1.46 7.29 -22.53
CA VAL A 127 -1.83 8.70 -22.57
C VAL A 127 -2.42 9.09 -21.23
N ASN A 128 -2.15 10.34 -20.81
CA ASN A 128 -2.76 10.94 -19.63
C ASN A 128 -3.92 11.87 -20.04
N GLU A 129 -5.01 11.87 -19.28
CA GLU A 129 -6.17 12.77 -19.50
C GLU A 129 -5.80 14.27 -19.45
N THR A 130 -4.69 14.62 -18.83
CA THR A 130 -4.17 16.00 -18.78
C THR A 130 -3.92 16.62 -20.16
N ILE A 131 -3.78 15.80 -21.20
CA ILE A 131 -3.60 16.25 -22.58
C ILE A 131 -4.81 17.07 -23.05
N LEU A 132 -6.02 16.74 -22.61
CA LEU A 132 -7.23 17.49 -22.93
C LEU A 132 -7.16 18.95 -22.47
N LYS A 133 -6.42 19.24 -21.40
CA LYS A 133 -6.25 20.61 -20.89
C LYS A 133 -5.27 21.43 -21.76
N ASN A 134 -4.39 20.74 -22.47
CA ASN A 134 -3.30 21.37 -23.24
C ASN A 134 -3.66 21.58 -24.72
N ILE A 135 -4.78 21.01 -25.18
CA ILE A 135 -5.20 21.06 -26.58
C ILE A 135 -6.50 21.85 -26.68
N SER A 136 -6.55 22.84 -27.59
CA SER A 136 -7.79 23.54 -27.90
C SER A 136 -8.88 22.59 -28.38
N VAL A 137 -10.11 22.77 -27.89
CA VAL A 137 -11.27 21.91 -28.21
C VAL A 137 -11.52 21.78 -29.72
N GLN A 138 -11.22 22.84 -30.49
CA GLN A 138 -11.33 22.83 -31.95
C GLN A 138 -10.41 21.83 -32.65
N ASN A 139 -9.34 21.41 -31.98
CA ASN A 139 -8.34 20.50 -32.52
C ASN A 139 -8.53 19.07 -32.05
N TRP A 140 -9.52 18.78 -31.18
CA TRP A 140 -9.72 17.43 -30.62
C TRP A 140 -10.11 16.38 -31.66
N ASP A 141 -10.82 16.78 -32.72
CA ASP A 141 -11.20 15.90 -33.83
C ASP A 141 -10.08 15.73 -34.89
N LYS A 142 -9.08 16.65 -34.89
CA LYS A 142 -8.01 16.64 -35.89
C LYS A 142 -6.72 15.98 -35.39
N LYS A 143 -6.56 15.82 -34.09
CA LYS A 143 -5.37 15.22 -33.47
C LYS A 143 -5.68 13.84 -32.96
N PHE A 144 -4.72 12.95 -33.13
CA PHE A 144 -4.84 11.53 -32.76
C PHE A 144 -4.06 11.20 -31.50
N LEU A 145 -4.44 10.09 -30.80
CA LEU A 145 -3.83 9.69 -29.54
C LEU A 145 -2.36 9.31 -29.69
N TYR A 146 -1.96 8.70 -30.81
CA TYR A 146 -0.57 8.34 -31.06
C TYR A 146 0.40 9.52 -31.03
N GLU A 147 -0.06 10.75 -31.37
CA GLU A 147 0.78 11.96 -31.36
C GLU A 147 1.24 12.33 -29.93
N PHE A 148 0.50 11.90 -28.92
CA PHE A 148 0.71 12.23 -27.52
C PHE A 148 1.07 10.99 -26.69
N SER A 149 1.27 9.85 -27.31
CA SER A 149 1.59 8.61 -26.65
C SER A 149 2.98 8.67 -26.02
N LYS A 150 3.08 8.17 -24.80
CA LYS A 150 4.33 7.94 -24.09
C LYS A 150 4.60 6.44 -23.99
N PRO A 151 5.85 6.00 -23.99
CA PRO A 151 6.17 4.59 -23.87
C PRO A 151 5.74 4.03 -22.51
N ILE A 152 5.16 2.82 -22.48
CA ILE A 152 4.69 2.17 -21.24
C ILE A 152 5.83 1.99 -20.23
N SER A 153 7.09 1.91 -20.69
CA SER A 153 8.27 1.80 -19.83
C SER A 153 8.49 2.99 -18.89
N GLU A 154 7.89 4.13 -19.18
CA GLU A 154 7.94 5.31 -18.27
C GLU A 154 7.00 5.13 -17.06
N LEU A 155 5.99 4.26 -17.16
CA LEU A 155 5.10 4.01 -16.04
C LEU A 155 5.82 3.20 -14.95
N PRO A 156 5.65 3.60 -13.68
CA PRO A 156 6.16 2.81 -12.58
C PRO A 156 5.45 1.44 -12.58
N SER A 157 6.21 0.38 -12.80
CA SER A 157 5.66 -0.96 -12.99
C SER A 157 6.23 -1.97 -12.01
N ILE A 158 5.53 -3.08 -11.77
CA ILE A 158 5.94 -4.18 -10.92
C ILE A 158 5.51 -5.51 -11.54
N SER A 159 6.30 -6.57 -11.33
CA SER A 159 5.92 -7.90 -11.80
C SER A 159 4.83 -8.52 -10.91
N GLU A 160 3.93 -9.29 -11.54
CA GLU A 160 2.86 -10.02 -10.87
C GLU A 160 3.32 -10.99 -9.78
N LYS A 161 4.56 -11.51 -9.89
CA LYS A 161 5.15 -12.47 -8.96
C LYS A 161 5.86 -11.83 -7.77
N GLU A 162 5.95 -10.51 -7.72
CA GLU A 162 6.58 -9.82 -6.60
C GLU A 162 5.66 -9.80 -5.38
N SER A 163 6.29 -9.72 -4.17
CA SER A 163 5.54 -9.61 -2.92
C SER A 163 4.95 -8.20 -2.75
N LEU A 164 3.85 -8.09 -2.00
CA LEU A 164 3.27 -6.79 -1.66
C LEU A 164 4.24 -5.91 -0.86
N TRP A 165 5.17 -6.49 -0.10
CA TRP A 165 6.20 -5.74 0.58
C TRP A 165 7.09 -4.94 -0.38
N LYS A 166 7.53 -5.56 -1.47
CA LYS A 166 8.29 -4.86 -2.53
C LYS A 166 7.42 -3.82 -3.25
N ALA A 167 6.13 -4.13 -3.44
CA ALA A 167 5.19 -3.19 -4.05
C ALA A 167 5.07 -1.90 -3.23
N ILE A 168 4.92 -1.99 -1.90
CA ILE A 168 4.87 -0.82 -1.01
C ILE A 168 6.13 0.02 -1.15
N LEU A 169 7.32 -0.59 -1.05
CA LEU A 169 8.59 0.13 -1.18
C LEU A 169 8.72 0.86 -2.51
N LYS A 170 8.07 0.37 -3.56
CA LYS A 170 8.05 1.01 -4.87
C LYS A 170 7.00 2.09 -4.99
N ILE A 171 5.78 1.85 -4.45
CA ILE A 171 4.68 2.82 -4.42
C ILE A 171 5.07 4.09 -3.66
N GLU A 172 5.76 3.96 -2.52
CA GLU A 172 6.20 5.11 -1.72
C GLU A 172 7.22 6.01 -2.44
N LYS A 173 7.88 5.49 -3.48
CA LYS A 173 8.78 6.28 -4.33
C LYS A 173 8.07 6.95 -5.51
N THR A 174 6.81 6.59 -5.77
CA THR A 174 6.02 7.15 -6.89
C THR A 174 5.17 8.32 -6.41
N LYS A 175 5.06 9.36 -7.23
CA LYS A 175 4.19 10.52 -6.94
C LYS A 175 2.71 10.13 -6.94
N ASP A 176 2.33 9.25 -7.85
CA ASP A 176 0.92 8.88 -8.08
C ASP A 176 0.41 7.79 -7.13
N GLY A 177 1.31 7.19 -6.32
CA GLY A 177 0.95 6.13 -5.38
C GLY A 177 0.34 4.89 -6.05
N ARG A 178 0.68 4.63 -7.32
CA ARG A 178 0.15 3.53 -8.13
C ARG A 178 1.25 2.88 -8.96
N LEU A 179 1.12 1.57 -9.21
CA LEU A 179 2.01 0.80 -10.06
C LEU A 179 1.22 0.08 -11.16
N LEU A 180 1.78 0.00 -12.34
CA LEU A 180 1.32 -0.90 -13.41
C LEU A 180 1.82 -2.31 -13.11
N VAL A 181 0.91 -3.28 -13.09
CA VAL A 181 1.27 -4.68 -12.88
C VAL A 181 1.50 -5.33 -14.23
N LEU A 182 2.69 -5.89 -14.40
CA LEU A 182 3.10 -6.58 -15.61
C LEU A 182 3.12 -8.09 -15.39
N SER A 183 2.65 -8.84 -16.39
CA SER A 183 2.80 -10.29 -16.45
C SER A 183 4.27 -10.68 -16.61
N PHE A 184 4.55 -11.96 -16.52
CA PHE A 184 5.87 -12.51 -16.84
C PHE A 184 6.34 -12.18 -18.28
N SER A 185 5.39 -12.08 -19.22
CA SER A 185 5.65 -11.69 -20.62
C SER A 185 5.76 -10.17 -20.83
N GLY A 186 5.71 -9.37 -19.79
CA GLY A 186 5.76 -7.90 -19.88
C GLY A 186 4.45 -7.24 -20.29
N LEU A 187 3.34 -7.98 -20.37
CA LEU A 187 2.03 -7.44 -20.75
C LEU A 187 1.33 -6.82 -19.52
N PRO A 188 0.63 -5.69 -19.67
CA PRO A 188 -0.17 -5.09 -18.61
C PRO A 188 -1.31 -6.02 -18.15
N LEU A 189 -1.34 -6.36 -16.87
CA LEU A 189 -2.38 -7.19 -16.23
C LEU A 189 -3.39 -6.37 -15.46
N GLY A 190 -2.92 -5.33 -14.77
CA GLY A 190 -3.72 -4.53 -13.87
C GLY A 190 -2.95 -3.36 -13.31
N THR A 191 -3.52 -2.73 -12.30
CA THR A 191 -2.86 -1.70 -11.49
C THR A 191 -2.93 -2.10 -10.03
N LEU A 192 -2.02 -1.55 -9.25
CA LEU A 192 -1.95 -1.73 -7.81
C LEU A 192 -1.78 -0.37 -7.16
N ASP A 193 -2.69 0.01 -6.28
CA ASP A 193 -2.64 1.24 -5.50
C ASP A 193 -2.54 0.96 -3.99
N ARG A 194 -2.38 2.04 -3.19
CA ARG A 194 -2.32 1.94 -1.72
C ARG A 194 -3.59 1.31 -1.13
N VAL A 195 -4.73 1.58 -1.73
CA VAL A 195 -6.02 1.10 -1.26
C VAL A 195 -6.18 -0.39 -1.48
N ASP A 196 -5.74 -0.90 -2.65
CA ASP A 196 -5.77 -2.32 -2.97
C ASP A 196 -4.91 -3.11 -1.98
N ILE A 197 -3.71 -2.61 -1.67
CA ILE A 197 -2.81 -3.22 -0.68
C ILE A 197 -3.43 -3.21 0.72
N GLY A 198 -3.93 -2.06 1.16
CA GLY A 198 -4.56 -1.93 2.47
C GLY A 198 -5.79 -2.82 2.62
N LYS A 199 -6.64 -2.90 1.60
CA LYS A 199 -7.80 -3.82 1.56
C LYS A 199 -7.38 -5.27 1.69
N ALA A 200 -6.32 -5.69 1.00
CA ALA A 200 -5.82 -7.05 1.06
C ALA A 200 -5.28 -7.42 2.45
N VAL A 201 -4.53 -6.51 3.07
CA VAL A 201 -4.00 -6.68 4.43
C VAL A 201 -5.15 -6.78 5.44
N LEU A 202 -6.12 -5.87 5.39
CA LEU A 202 -7.27 -5.86 6.29
C LEU A 202 -8.13 -7.12 6.14
N LYS A 203 -8.39 -7.54 4.91
CA LYS A 203 -9.10 -8.81 4.64
C LYS A 203 -8.37 -10.01 5.24
N LYS A 204 -7.04 -10.03 5.19
CA LYS A 204 -6.23 -11.13 5.77
C LYS A 204 -6.27 -11.14 7.31
N ILE A 205 -6.52 -9.99 7.93
CA ILE A 205 -6.70 -9.86 9.39
C ILE A 205 -8.16 -10.13 9.81
N GLY A 206 -9.06 -10.34 8.85
CA GLY A 206 -10.49 -10.59 9.11
C GLY A 206 -11.36 -9.33 9.15
N LEU A 207 -10.83 -8.17 8.73
CA LEU A 207 -11.56 -6.92 8.66
C LEU A 207 -12.01 -6.64 7.22
N ASN A 208 -13.31 -6.50 7.02
CA ASN A 208 -13.87 -6.06 5.75
C ASN A 208 -14.14 -4.56 5.79
N LEU A 209 -13.64 -3.85 4.78
CA LEU A 209 -13.87 -2.42 4.65
C LEU A 209 -15.19 -2.14 3.93
N PRO A 210 -16.01 -1.21 4.45
CA PRO A 210 -17.14 -0.66 3.72
C PRO A 210 -16.68 0.07 2.44
N ASP A 211 -17.46 -0.03 1.36
CA ASP A 211 -17.13 0.58 0.07
C ASP A 211 -16.97 2.11 0.14
N GLN A 212 -17.68 2.77 1.06
CA GLN A 212 -17.54 4.20 1.30
C GLN A 212 -16.13 4.59 1.76
N LEU A 213 -15.56 3.84 2.71
CA LEU A 213 -14.20 4.09 3.19
C LEU A 213 -13.15 3.80 2.12
N ILE A 214 -13.39 2.80 1.27
CA ILE A 214 -12.53 2.50 0.12
C ILE A 214 -12.51 3.68 -0.87
N LYS A 215 -13.68 4.26 -1.16
CA LYS A 215 -13.78 5.44 -2.05
C LYS A 215 -13.04 6.66 -1.49
N ILE A 216 -13.20 6.94 -0.19
CA ILE A 216 -12.51 8.06 0.48
C ILE A 216 -11.00 7.86 0.46
N ALA A 217 -10.52 6.69 0.88
CA ALA A 217 -9.10 6.37 0.89
C ALA A 217 -8.46 6.47 -0.51
N ARG A 218 -9.20 6.07 -1.56
CA ARG A 218 -8.73 6.16 -2.95
C ARG A 218 -8.67 7.60 -3.44
N LYS A 219 -9.64 8.46 -3.04
CA LYS A 219 -9.64 9.89 -3.37
C LYS A 219 -8.45 10.61 -2.72
N GLU A 220 -8.15 10.28 -1.49
CA GLU A 220 -7.06 10.90 -0.73
C GLU A 220 -5.70 10.25 -0.99
N ASN A 221 -5.66 9.16 -1.77
CA ASN A 221 -4.45 8.38 -2.06
C ASN A 221 -3.70 7.91 -0.80
N ILE A 222 -4.47 7.49 0.22
CA ILE A 222 -3.95 7.02 1.51
C ILE A 222 -4.26 5.53 1.71
N TYR A 223 -3.55 4.91 2.65
CA TYR A 223 -3.91 3.57 3.09
C TYR A 223 -5.21 3.61 3.92
N PRO A 224 -6.15 2.68 3.71
CA PRO A 224 -7.40 2.64 4.47
C PRO A 224 -7.13 2.46 5.97
N LEU A 225 -7.97 3.09 6.81
CA LEU A 225 -7.90 3.06 8.28
C LEU A 225 -6.57 3.56 8.87
N GLY A 226 -5.84 4.45 8.16
CA GLY A 226 -4.59 5.00 8.66
C GLY A 226 -3.49 3.95 8.91
N LEU A 227 -3.52 2.85 8.15
CA LEU A 227 -2.42 1.89 8.14
C LEU A 227 -1.14 2.62 7.73
N ASN A 228 -0.24 2.87 8.67
CA ASN A 228 1.12 3.31 8.39
C ASN A 228 1.94 2.06 8.04
N LEU A 229 2.08 1.78 6.76
CA LEU A 229 2.79 0.62 6.22
C LEU A 229 4.23 0.95 5.88
#